data_2a61640f0bd73dc9c8046756ec87ca44
#
_entry.id   2a61640f0bd73dc9c8046756ec87ca44
#
_cell.length_a   1.000
_cell.length_b   1.000
_cell.length_c   1.000
_cell.angle_alpha   90.00
_cell.angle_beta   90.00
_cell.angle_gamma   90.00
#
_symmetry.space_group_name_H-M   'P 1'
#
loop_
_entity.id
_entity.type
_entity.pdbx_description
1 polymer ?
#
loop_
_entity_poly.entity_id
_entity_poly.type
_entity_poly.pdbx_seq_one_letter_code
_entity_poly.pdbx_strand_id
1 'polypeptide(L)'
;LNYVPRYRTVLKSEELSTVDENNWKHCFVINKLDHMIYTVMWKGQLVRINPKNRTAEILLKKISNVATGDGGKAGSDSYIAFSPIKGEENVLYVSLADFHQIWRVDVSKITPEDKDTYNGESYAGKAIYEGVMNGKGWEDGLLKNAKFRHPRQICFTDDGKMYIADSGNSCIRVIDTTM
;
A
#
# COMPACT_ATOMS: atom_id res chain seq x y z
N LEU A 1 3.47 -39.62 5.43
CA LEU A 1 2.26 -38.82 5.52
C LEU A 1 2.08 -38.04 4.23
N ASN A 2 1.15 -38.51 3.37
CA ASN A 2 0.82 -37.77 2.15
C ASN A 2 0.05 -36.50 2.56
N TYR A 3 0.73 -35.35 2.53
CA TYR A 3 0.10 -34.07 2.73
C TYR A 3 -0.75 -33.74 1.50
N VAL A 4 -2.06 -33.74 1.67
CA VAL A 4 -2.98 -33.26 0.63
C VAL A 4 -3.27 -31.79 0.91
N PRO A 5 -2.82 -30.88 0.04
CA PRO A 5 -3.12 -29.46 0.20
C PRO A 5 -4.63 -29.23 0.21
N ARG A 6 -5.12 -28.48 1.18
CA ARG A 6 -6.53 -28.07 1.25
C ARG A 6 -6.58 -26.54 1.14
N TYR A 7 -7.50 -26.05 0.36
CA TYR A 7 -7.81 -24.63 0.30
C TYR A 7 -9.16 -24.34 0.94
N ARG A 8 -9.27 -23.16 1.53
CA ARG A 8 -10.53 -22.66 2.09
C ARG A 8 -10.62 -21.15 1.88
N THR A 9 -11.83 -20.65 1.76
CA THR A 9 -12.08 -19.20 1.81
C THR A 9 -11.78 -18.69 3.21
N VAL A 10 -10.90 -17.70 3.34
CA VAL A 10 -10.56 -17.06 4.62
C VAL A 10 -11.69 -16.12 5.03
N LEU A 11 -12.18 -15.31 4.08
CA LEU A 11 -13.20 -14.30 4.30
C LEU A 11 -13.89 -13.96 2.99
N LYS A 12 -15.21 -13.78 3.01
CA LYS A 12 -15.98 -13.26 1.88
C LYS A 12 -16.35 -11.79 2.14
N SER A 13 -16.58 -11.01 1.09
CA SER A 13 -17.00 -9.61 1.19
C SER A 13 -18.28 -9.43 1.98
N GLU A 14 -19.23 -10.31 1.81
CA GLU A 14 -20.52 -10.33 2.55
C GLU A 14 -20.36 -10.52 4.07
N GLU A 15 -19.21 -11.05 4.52
CA GLU A 15 -18.88 -11.25 5.94
C GLU A 15 -18.28 -9.96 6.55
N LEU A 16 -18.06 -8.92 5.74
CA LEU A 16 -17.45 -7.66 6.13
C LEU A 16 -18.50 -6.53 6.16
N SER A 17 -19.35 -6.52 7.15
CA SER A 17 -20.41 -5.50 7.32
C SER A 17 -19.91 -4.04 7.36
N THR A 18 -18.60 -3.84 7.48
CA THR A 18 -17.96 -2.53 7.60
C THR A 18 -17.22 -2.09 6.35
N VAL A 19 -17.06 -2.96 5.36
CA VAL A 19 -16.30 -2.71 4.12
C VAL A 19 -17.25 -2.83 2.94
N ASP A 20 -17.29 -1.80 2.10
CA ASP A 20 -18.09 -1.79 0.87
C ASP A 20 -17.70 -2.99 -0.01
N GLU A 21 -18.64 -3.92 -0.21
CA GLU A 21 -18.44 -5.19 -0.92
C GLU A 21 -17.95 -5.03 -2.36
N ASN A 22 -18.16 -3.87 -2.97
CA ASN A 22 -17.68 -3.55 -4.32
C ASN A 22 -16.24 -3.01 -4.36
N ASN A 23 -15.55 -2.96 -3.22
CA ASN A 23 -14.25 -2.31 -3.07
C ASN A 23 -13.05 -3.27 -2.91
N TRP A 24 -13.25 -4.57 -3.09
CA TRP A 24 -12.15 -5.54 -2.95
C TRP A 24 -11.04 -5.32 -3.97
N LYS A 25 -9.80 -5.50 -3.51
CA LYS A 25 -8.58 -5.35 -4.31
C LYS A 25 -7.82 -6.65 -4.44
N HIS A 26 -6.95 -6.66 -5.44
CA HIS A 26 -6.16 -7.81 -5.86
C HIS A 26 -4.84 -7.97 -5.12
N CYS A 27 -4.50 -7.06 -4.19
CA CYS A 27 -3.25 -7.14 -3.45
C CYS A 27 -3.48 -7.25 -1.95
N PHE A 28 -2.71 -8.09 -1.33
CA PHE A 28 -2.62 -8.20 0.11
C PHE A 28 -1.20 -8.60 0.51
N VAL A 29 -0.85 -8.37 1.77
CA VAL A 29 0.39 -8.82 2.37
C VAL A 29 0.12 -9.32 3.79
N ILE A 30 0.92 -10.27 4.25
CA ILE A 30 0.86 -10.77 5.63
C ILE A 30 1.99 -10.13 6.41
N ASN A 31 1.66 -9.50 7.54
CA ASN A 31 2.68 -9.05 8.48
C ASN A 31 3.25 -10.25 9.22
N LYS A 32 4.57 -10.35 9.24
CA LYS A 32 5.29 -11.49 9.85
C LYS A 32 5.22 -11.47 11.38
N LEU A 33 4.95 -10.31 12.01
CA LEU A 33 4.92 -10.16 13.46
C LEU A 33 3.55 -10.56 14.05
N ASP A 34 2.46 -10.06 13.47
CA ASP A 34 1.11 -10.27 14.00
C ASP A 34 0.32 -11.35 13.24
N HIS A 35 0.85 -11.82 12.11
CA HIS A 35 0.21 -12.78 11.22
C HIS A 35 -1.16 -12.34 10.65
N MET A 36 -1.42 -11.03 10.69
CA MET A 36 -2.61 -10.46 10.08
C MET A 36 -2.40 -10.20 8.59
N ILE A 37 -3.49 -10.17 7.85
CA ILE A 37 -3.51 -9.82 6.44
C ILE A 37 -3.85 -8.33 6.33
N TYR A 38 -3.08 -7.61 5.54
CA TYR A 38 -3.30 -6.20 5.25
C TYR A 38 -3.64 -6.02 3.77
N THR A 39 -4.56 -5.13 3.47
CA THR A 39 -4.93 -4.79 2.09
C THR A 39 -5.33 -3.32 1.99
N VAL A 40 -5.13 -2.73 0.83
CA VAL A 40 -5.59 -1.38 0.50
C VAL A 40 -6.76 -1.50 -0.46
N MET A 41 -7.89 -0.94 -0.06
CA MET A 41 -9.12 -0.95 -0.82
C MET A 41 -9.14 0.15 -1.89
N TRP A 42 -10.01 0.03 -2.87
CA TRP A 42 -10.07 0.96 -4.00
C TRP A 42 -10.17 2.45 -3.60
N LYS A 43 -10.90 2.75 -2.53
CA LYS A 43 -11.04 4.14 -2.02
C LYS A 43 -9.84 4.59 -1.18
N GLY A 44 -8.76 3.79 -1.12
CA GLY A 44 -7.57 4.09 -0.32
C GLY A 44 -7.69 3.73 1.15
N GLN A 45 -8.68 2.92 1.52
CA GLN A 45 -8.82 2.42 2.88
C GLN A 45 -7.75 1.37 3.16
N LEU A 46 -7.10 1.47 4.32
CA LEU A 46 -6.24 0.40 4.84
C LEU A 46 -7.06 -0.51 5.74
N VAL A 47 -7.10 -1.78 5.40
CA VAL A 47 -7.87 -2.80 6.12
C VAL A 47 -6.93 -3.87 6.66
N ARG A 48 -7.16 -4.27 7.93
CA ARG A 48 -6.51 -5.41 8.58
C ARG A 48 -7.52 -6.54 8.75
N ILE A 49 -7.11 -7.76 8.40
CA ILE A 49 -7.94 -8.95 8.47
C ILE A 49 -7.28 -9.96 9.39
N ASN A 50 -8.04 -10.48 10.36
CA ASN A 50 -7.62 -11.60 11.18
C ASN A 50 -8.10 -12.91 10.54
N PRO A 51 -7.19 -13.76 10.01
CA PRO A 51 -7.59 -14.99 9.32
C PRO A 51 -8.05 -16.09 10.28
N LYS A 52 -7.78 -15.99 11.59
CA LYS A 52 -8.17 -17.00 12.58
C LYS A 52 -9.64 -16.86 12.96
N ASN A 53 -10.07 -15.68 13.34
CA ASN A 53 -11.45 -15.40 13.76
C ASN A 53 -12.32 -14.83 12.65
N ARG A 54 -11.75 -14.63 11.43
CA ARG A 54 -12.47 -14.18 10.24
C ARG A 54 -13.11 -12.79 10.43
N THR A 55 -12.35 -11.88 11.04
CA THR A 55 -12.78 -10.49 11.22
C THR A 55 -11.92 -9.56 10.41
N ALA A 56 -12.49 -8.43 10.01
CA ALA A 56 -11.75 -7.35 9.38
C ALA A 56 -12.10 -6.01 10.02
N GLU A 57 -11.13 -5.11 10.01
CA GLU A 57 -11.28 -3.75 10.49
C GLU A 57 -10.64 -2.75 9.54
N ILE A 58 -11.25 -1.60 9.40
CA ILE A 58 -10.66 -0.47 8.70
C ILE A 58 -9.75 0.25 9.70
N LEU A 59 -8.44 0.21 9.42
CA LEU A 59 -7.45 0.93 10.21
C LEU A 59 -7.42 2.41 9.84
N LEU A 60 -7.43 2.71 8.53
CA LEU A 60 -7.49 4.08 8.02
C LEU A 60 -8.55 4.16 6.93
N LYS A 61 -9.36 5.21 6.93
CA LYS A 61 -10.30 5.50 5.84
C LYS A 61 -9.60 5.98 4.57
N LYS A 62 -8.40 6.55 4.71
CA LYS A 62 -7.57 6.98 3.59
C LYS A 62 -6.08 6.85 3.96
N ILE A 63 -5.26 6.35 3.06
CA ILE A 63 -3.81 6.35 3.21
C ILE A 63 -3.23 7.72 2.84
N SER A 64 -3.83 8.39 1.87
CA SER A 64 -3.38 9.68 1.35
C SER A 64 -4.48 10.73 1.47
N ASN A 65 -4.10 11.92 1.87
CA ASN A 65 -4.97 13.10 1.87
C ASN A 65 -4.88 13.92 0.56
N VAL A 66 -4.13 13.45 -0.41
CA VAL A 66 -4.01 14.13 -1.70
C VAL A 66 -5.35 14.07 -2.42
N ALA A 67 -5.95 15.26 -2.62
CA ALA A 67 -7.12 15.39 -3.47
C ALA A 67 -6.68 15.40 -4.92
N THR A 68 -7.23 14.50 -5.73
CA THR A 68 -7.09 14.57 -7.18
C THR A 68 -8.26 15.34 -7.75
N GLY A 69 -7.99 16.37 -8.56
CA GLY A 69 -9.02 17.19 -9.19
C GLY A 69 -9.90 16.43 -10.18
N ASP A 70 -9.50 15.24 -10.59
CA ASP A 70 -10.22 14.34 -11.51
C ASP A 70 -10.94 13.17 -10.82
N GLY A 71 -10.98 13.16 -9.49
CA GLY A 71 -11.60 12.09 -8.72
C GLY A 71 -10.78 10.80 -8.68
N GLY A 72 -9.47 10.86 -8.96
CA GLY A 72 -8.55 9.73 -8.85
C GLY A 72 -8.67 9.04 -7.49
N LYS A 73 -8.72 7.71 -7.51
CA LYS A 73 -8.97 6.91 -6.31
C LYS A 73 -7.65 6.40 -5.76
N ALA A 74 -7.27 6.85 -4.57
CA ALA A 74 -6.00 6.54 -3.91
C ALA A 74 -5.65 5.05 -3.85
N GLY A 75 -6.64 4.18 -3.93
CA GLY A 75 -6.44 2.73 -3.91
C GLY A 75 -6.49 2.05 -5.28
N SER A 76 -6.71 2.80 -6.38
CA SER A 76 -6.72 2.21 -7.72
C SER A 76 -5.33 1.67 -8.06
N ASP A 77 -5.26 0.38 -8.43
CA ASP A 77 -4.00 -0.31 -8.77
C ASP A 77 -2.86 -0.16 -7.74
N SER A 78 -3.21 -0.01 -6.46
CA SER A 78 -2.23 0.03 -5.37
C SER A 78 -1.70 -1.36 -5.06
N TYR A 79 -0.40 -1.43 -4.74
CA TYR A 79 0.28 -2.63 -4.25
C TYR A 79 0.99 -2.32 -2.95
N ILE A 80 1.20 -3.33 -2.13
CA ILE A 80 1.69 -3.17 -0.78
C ILE A 80 2.77 -4.17 -0.42
N ALA A 81 3.72 -3.76 0.41
CA ALA A 81 4.74 -4.61 0.98
C ALA A 81 5.19 -4.09 2.35
N PHE A 82 5.43 -4.99 3.30
CA PHE A 82 6.10 -4.62 4.55
C PHE A 82 7.60 -4.50 4.36
N SER A 83 8.21 -3.58 5.11
CA SER A 83 9.65 -3.46 5.18
C SER A 83 10.27 -4.72 5.80
N PRO A 84 11.36 -5.25 5.24
CA PRO A 84 12.16 -6.29 5.89
C PRO A 84 13.21 -5.72 6.85
N ILE A 85 13.36 -4.40 6.91
CA ILE A 85 14.41 -3.72 7.67
C ILE A 85 14.12 -3.85 9.15
N LYS A 86 15.13 -4.25 9.91
CA LYS A 86 15.03 -4.37 11.37
C LYS A 86 14.63 -3.05 12.02
N GLY A 87 13.55 -3.07 12.77
CA GLY A 87 12.95 -1.90 13.43
C GLY A 87 11.87 -1.21 12.58
N GLU A 88 11.66 -1.64 11.33
CA GLU A 88 10.60 -1.17 10.42
C GLU A 88 9.62 -2.28 10.02
N GLU A 89 9.60 -3.40 10.73
CA GLU A 89 8.80 -4.58 10.35
C GLU A 89 7.29 -4.30 10.32
N ASN A 90 6.86 -3.21 10.96
CA ASN A 90 5.48 -2.71 10.92
C ASN A 90 5.27 -1.57 9.92
N VAL A 91 6.30 -1.19 9.16
CA VAL A 91 6.17 -0.16 8.13
C VAL A 91 5.68 -0.78 6.84
N LEU A 92 4.47 -0.42 6.45
CA LEU A 92 3.82 -0.83 5.21
C LEU A 92 4.10 0.22 4.13
N TYR A 93 4.70 -0.19 3.03
CA TYR A 93 4.86 0.63 1.84
C TYR A 93 3.72 0.38 0.87
N VAL A 94 3.23 1.43 0.25
CA VAL A 94 2.07 1.42 -0.65
C VAL A 94 2.40 2.18 -1.92
N SER A 95 2.30 1.53 -3.08
CA SER A 95 2.31 2.24 -4.35
C SER A 95 0.92 2.82 -4.61
N LEU A 96 0.85 4.11 -4.84
CA LEU A 96 -0.37 4.78 -5.27
C LEU A 96 -0.22 5.11 -6.76
N ALA A 97 -0.66 4.16 -7.61
CA ALA A 97 -0.41 4.22 -9.06
C ALA A 97 -0.94 5.51 -9.70
N ASP A 98 -2.16 5.91 -9.38
CA ASP A 98 -2.79 7.11 -9.93
C ASP A 98 -2.17 8.40 -9.39
N PHE A 99 -1.45 8.34 -8.26
CA PHE A 99 -0.74 9.48 -7.70
C PHE A 99 0.74 9.52 -8.09
N HIS A 100 1.21 8.48 -8.79
CA HIS A 100 2.60 8.37 -9.22
C HIS A 100 3.61 8.44 -8.07
N GLN A 101 3.23 7.90 -6.92
CA GLN A 101 3.99 7.98 -5.67
C GLN A 101 4.04 6.66 -4.92
N ILE A 102 5.05 6.55 -4.05
CA ILE A 102 5.15 5.52 -3.02
C ILE A 102 4.90 6.20 -1.67
N TRP A 103 4.02 5.62 -0.88
CA TRP A 103 3.67 6.06 0.46
C TRP A 103 4.06 5.02 1.48
N ARG A 104 4.17 5.40 2.74
CA ARG A 104 4.41 4.48 3.84
C ARG A 104 3.54 4.78 5.05
N VAL A 105 3.23 3.74 5.81
CA VAL A 105 2.42 3.79 7.03
C VAL A 105 3.02 2.83 8.04
N ASP A 106 3.33 3.31 9.23
CA ASP A 106 3.68 2.45 10.37
C ASP A 106 2.38 1.98 11.04
N VAL A 107 1.99 0.74 10.76
CA VAL A 107 0.71 0.20 11.24
C VAL A 107 0.67 -0.01 12.75
N SER A 108 1.82 -0.04 13.42
CA SER A 108 1.89 -0.16 14.87
C SER A 108 1.55 1.13 15.60
N LYS A 109 1.59 2.25 14.90
CA LYS A 109 1.30 3.59 15.45
C LYS A 109 -0.13 4.05 15.21
N ILE A 110 -0.92 3.28 14.46
CA ILE A 110 -2.31 3.64 14.19
C ILE A 110 -3.14 3.40 15.44
N THR A 111 -3.85 4.44 15.89
CA THR A 111 -4.80 4.36 17.00
C THR A 111 -6.24 4.36 16.47
N PRO A 112 -7.24 3.98 17.27
CA PRO A 112 -8.64 4.03 16.85
C PRO A 112 -9.09 5.44 16.43
N GLU A 113 -8.48 6.49 16.97
CA GLU A 113 -8.75 7.90 16.66
C GLU A 113 -8.24 8.28 15.27
N ASP A 114 -7.22 7.58 14.76
CA ASP A 114 -6.63 7.82 13.45
C ASP A 114 -7.50 7.32 12.29
N LYS A 115 -8.55 6.54 12.60
CA LYS A 115 -9.40 5.92 11.57
C LYS A 115 -9.96 6.92 10.56
N ASP A 116 -10.32 8.11 11.01
CA ASP A 116 -10.89 9.19 10.21
C ASP A 116 -9.84 10.24 9.81
N THR A 117 -8.67 10.19 10.41
CA THR A 117 -7.55 11.06 10.12
C THR A 117 -6.54 10.34 9.23
N TYR A 118 -5.69 11.15 8.61
CA TYR A 118 -4.64 10.65 7.75
C TYR A 118 -3.36 10.38 8.54
N ASN A 119 -2.80 9.18 8.38
CA ASN A 119 -1.60 8.76 9.13
C ASN A 119 -0.47 8.18 8.25
N GLY A 120 -0.61 8.19 6.93
CA GLY A 120 0.47 7.83 6.02
C GLY A 120 1.32 9.03 5.61
N GLU A 121 2.50 8.78 5.11
CA GLU A 121 3.39 9.80 4.58
C GLU A 121 3.86 9.46 3.17
N SER A 122 4.01 10.48 2.32
CA SER A 122 4.65 10.34 1.02
C SER A 122 6.12 9.97 1.22
N TYR A 123 6.55 8.83 0.67
CA TYR A 123 7.92 8.35 0.78
C TYR A 123 8.75 8.74 -0.43
N ALA A 124 8.33 8.35 -1.63
CA ALA A 124 9.03 8.63 -2.88
C ALA A 124 8.07 9.07 -3.97
N GLY A 125 8.58 9.85 -4.91
CA GLY A 125 7.83 10.46 -5.98
C GLY A 125 7.53 11.94 -5.73
N LYS A 126 7.62 12.74 -6.80
CA LYS A 126 7.36 14.18 -6.71
C LYS A 126 5.95 14.46 -6.25
N ALA A 127 5.80 15.33 -5.27
CA ALA A 127 4.49 15.69 -4.73
C ALA A 127 3.59 16.29 -5.81
N ILE A 128 2.31 15.90 -5.77
CA ILE A 128 1.24 16.49 -6.57
C ILE A 128 0.66 17.61 -5.69
N TYR A 129 0.77 18.84 -6.14
CA TYR A 129 0.08 19.97 -5.54
C TYR A 129 -1.24 20.22 -6.26
N GLU A 130 -2.22 20.77 -5.56
CA GLU A 130 -3.58 21.05 -6.00
C GLU A 130 -3.74 21.25 -7.51
N GLY A 131 -4.36 20.28 -8.18
CA GLY A 131 -4.74 20.37 -9.58
C GLY A 131 -3.62 20.24 -10.63
N VAL A 132 -2.36 20.08 -10.21
CA VAL A 132 -1.24 19.98 -11.13
C VAL A 132 -0.67 18.57 -11.11
N MET A 133 -1.04 17.75 -12.10
CA MET A 133 -0.56 16.38 -12.33
C MET A 133 0.93 16.33 -12.79
N ASN A 134 1.79 17.21 -12.26
CA ASN A 134 3.20 17.31 -12.66
C ASN A 134 4.13 16.30 -11.98
N GLY A 135 3.59 15.40 -11.15
CA GLY A 135 4.39 14.37 -10.47
C GLY A 135 4.78 13.19 -11.35
N LYS A 136 4.03 12.95 -12.44
CA LYS A 136 4.31 11.81 -13.33
C LYS A 136 5.51 12.08 -14.24
N GLY A 137 6.29 11.05 -14.48
CA GLY A 137 7.41 11.14 -15.42
C GLY A 137 8.41 10.02 -15.21
N TRP A 138 9.53 10.15 -15.85
CA TRP A 138 10.68 9.29 -15.69
C TRP A 138 11.88 10.16 -15.30
N GLU A 139 12.20 10.20 -14.03
CA GLU A 139 13.33 10.96 -13.50
C GLU A 139 13.90 10.23 -12.29
N ASP A 140 15.20 9.93 -12.33
CA ASP A 140 15.95 9.38 -11.21
C ASP A 140 16.45 10.50 -10.31
N GLY A 141 16.80 10.19 -9.07
CA GLY A 141 17.36 11.15 -8.12
C GLY A 141 16.88 10.92 -6.69
N LEU A 142 16.89 11.98 -5.89
CA LEU A 142 16.42 11.93 -4.51
C LEU A 142 14.95 11.52 -4.44
N LEU A 143 14.57 10.80 -3.39
CA LEU A 143 13.24 10.19 -3.22
C LEU A 143 12.08 11.15 -3.54
N LYS A 144 12.14 12.37 -3.05
CA LYS A 144 11.07 13.38 -3.24
C LYS A 144 11.09 14.07 -4.59
N ASN A 145 12.17 13.94 -5.36
CA ASN A 145 12.34 14.55 -6.68
C ASN A 145 12.15 13.56 -7.80
N ALA A 146 12.35 12.27 -7.52
CA ALA A 146 12.14 11.19 -8.49
C ALA A 146 10.71 11.24 -9.04
N LYS A 147 10.55 10.86 -10.30
CA LYS A 147 9.23 10.77 -10.93
C LYS A 147 8.96 9.34 -11.37
N PHE A 148 7.76 8.88 -11.05
CA PHE A 148 7.20 7.61 -11.48
C PHE A 148 6.03 7.84 -12.43
N ARG A 149 5.63 6.77 -13.10
CA ARG A 149 4.40 6.75 -13.91
C ARG A 149 3.64 5.45 -13.67
N HIS A 150 2.54 5.52 -12.93
CA HIS A 150 1.75 4.36 -12.50
C HIS A 150 2.61 3.26 -11.84
N PRO A 151 3.35 3.58 -10.75
CA PRO A 151 4.10 2.56 -10.02
C PRO A 151 3.11 1.53 -9.45
N ARG A 152 3.41 0.26 -9.65
CA ARG A 152 2.56 -0.85 -9.21
C ARG A 152 3.30 -1.71 -8.19
N GLN A 153 3.61 -2.96 -8.53
CA GLN A 153 4.17 -3.90 -7.57
C GLN A 153 5.43 -3.38 -6.90
N ILE A 154 5.47 -3.57 -5.59
CA ILE A 154 6.64 -3.31 -4.73
C ILE A 154 7.10 -4.66 -4.18
N CYS A 155 8.39 -4.89 -4.18
CA CYS A 155 9.01 -5.97 -3.42
C CYS A 155 10.33 -5.51 -2.82
N PHE A 156 10.71 -6.15 -1.74
CA PHE A 156 11.98 -5.90 -1.07
C PHE A 156 12.89 -7.10 -1.21
N THR A 157 14.18 -6.84 -1.26
CA THR A 157 15.22 -7.82 -0.97
C THR A 157 15.53 -7.81 0.52
N ASP A 158 16.13 -8.90 1.01
CA ASP A 158 16.47 -9.03 2.44
C ASP A 158 17.49 -7.97 2.91
N ASP A 159 18.28 -7.42 2.00
CA ASP A 159 19.21 -6.31 2.25
C ASP A 159 18.55 -4.92 2.23
N GLY A 160 17.22 -4.86 2.13
CA GLY A 160 16.44 -3.62 2.24
C GLY A 160 16.27 -2.82 0.96
N LYS A 161 16.68 -3.33 -0.21
CA LYS A 161 16.40 -2.64 -1.48
C LYS A 161 14.95 -2.84 -1.88
N MET A 162 14.30 -1.75 -2.25
CA MET A 162 12.93 -1.76 -2.75
C MET A 162 12.92 -1.72 -4.27
N TYR A 163 12.33 -2.74 -4.89
CA TYR A 163 12.09 -2.78 -6.33
C TYR A 163 10.65 -2.42 -6.64
N ILE A 164 10.45 -1.61 -7.66
CA ILE A 164 9.14 -1.05 -8.04
C ILE A 164 8.93 -1.28 -9.53
N ALA A 165 7.81 -1.90 -9.87
CA ALA A 165 7.36 -1.96 -11.26
C ALA A 165 6.77 -0.59 -11.63
N ASP A 166 7.55 0.26 -12.28
CA ASP A 166 7.12 1.56 -12.78
C ASP A 166 6.43 1.39 -14.14
N SER A 167 5.20 0.85 -14.09
CA SER A 167 4.52 0.25 -15.23
C SER A 167 4.25 1.22 -16.38
N GLY A 168 3.95 2.47 -16.06
CA GLY A 168 3.72 3.49 -17.08
C GLY A 168 5.00 3.93 -17.80
N ASN A 169 6.17 3.64 -17.24
CA ASN A 169 7.48 3.86 -17.83
C ASN A 169 8.10 2.56 -18.39
N SER A 170 7.39 1.44 -18.29
CA SER A 170 7.85 0.12 -18.79
C SER A 170 9.22 -0.30 -18.23
N CYS A 171 9.51 0.00 -16.97
CA CYS A 171 10.78 -0.31 -16.33
C CYS A 171 10.62 -0.76 -14.88
N ILE A 172 11.69 -1.36 -14.34
CA ILE A 172 11.83 -1.64 -12.92
C ILE A 172 12.75 -0.58 -12.32
N ARG A 173 12.31 0.04 -11.26
CA ARG A 173 13.09 1.02 -10.49
C ARG A 173 13.53 0.40 -9.18
N VAL A 174 14.64 0.89 -8.64
CA VAL A 174 15.16 0.49 -7.34
C VAL A 174 15.34 1.71 -6.44
N ILE A 175 14.93 1.57 -5.19
CA ILE A 175 15.27 2.47 -4.10
C ILE A 175 16.17 1.70 -3.14
N ASP A 176 17.36 2.20 -2.90
CA ASP A 176 18.24 1.69 -1.85
C ASP A 176 17.85 2.38 -0.54
N THR A 177 17.22 1.63 0.36
CA THR A 177 16.73 2.17 1.63
C THR A 177 17.80 2.19 2.73
N THR A 178 19.01 1.71 2.40
CA THR A 178 20.15 1.59 3.35
C THR A 178 21.17 2.70 3.20
N MET A 179 21.01 3.59 2.21
CA MET A 179 21.89 4.74 2.00
C MET A 179 21.41 6.01 2.69
#